data_c2021a574efb0b5663334d81fd19e8fb
#
_entry.id   c2021a574efb0b5663334d81fd19e8fb
#
_cell.length_a   1.000
_cell.length_b   1.000
_cell.length_c   1.000
_cell.angle_alpha   90.00
_cell.angle_beta   90.00
_cell.angle_gamma   90.00
#
_symmetry.space_group_name_H-M   'P 1'
#
loop_
_entity.id
_entity.type
_entity.pdbx_description
1 polymer ?
#
loop_
_entity_poly.entity_id
_entity_poly.type
_entity_poly.pdbx_seq_one_letter_code
_entity_poly.pdbx_strand_id
1 'polypeptide(L)'
;MVMPNTQCRKAYVAVNLDVDEEGNLHPRSIRWRNGRVFTIDRLKYKCRASSSKVGGGGIRYTVIVCGKETFLFQEGSKWFVEEKGASQ
;
A
#
# COMPACT_ATOMS: atom_id res chain seq x y z
N MET A 1 0.18 -18.82 -25.55
CA MET A 1 -0.72 -18.20 -24.98
C MET A 1 -0.35 -16.96 -24.33
N VAL A 2 -1.11 -16.09 -24.47
CA VAL A 2 -0.80 -14.83 -24.05
C VAL A 2 -1.09 -14.67 -22.64
N MET A 3 -0.29 -14.05 -21.90
CA MET A 3 -0.53 -13.78 -20.61
C MET A 3 -1.33 -12.62 -20.43
N PRO A 4 -2.18 -12.64 -19.52
CA PRO A 4 -2.94 -11.46 -19.28
C PRO A 4 -2.07 -10.40 -18.82
N ASN A 5 -2.43 -9.25 -19.06
CA ASN A 5 -1.67 -8.17 -18.70
C ASN A 5 -2.10 -7.62 -17.46
N THR A 6 -2.55 -8.39 -16.54
CA THR A 6 -2.97 -7.87 -15.27
C THR A 6 -1.86 -8.03 -14.28
N GLN A 7 -0.63 -8.02 -14.69
CA GLN A 7 0.43 -8.05 -13.77
C GLN A 7 0.39 -6.87 -12.87
N CYS A 8 0.61 -7.07 -11.60
CA CYS A 8 0.75 -5.99 -10.63
C CYS A 8 2.20 -5.84 -10.28
N ARG A 9 2.60 -4.67 -9.95
CA ARG A 9 3.96 -4.45 -9.52
C ARG A 9 3.95 -3.53 -8.32
N LYS A 10 5.04 -3.56 -7.59
CA LYS A 10 5.16 -2.70 -6.43
C LYS A 10 5.39 -1.28 -6.89
N ALA A 11 4.61 -0.38 -6.35
CA ALA A 11 4.84 1.03 -6.55
C ALA A 11 5.18 1.59 -5.18
N TYR A 12 6.44 1.88 -4.95
CA TYR A 12 6.85 2.36 -3.64
C TYR A 12 6.37 3.80 -3.45
N VAL A 13 5.88 4.09 -2.28
CA VAL A 13 5.27 5.38 -2.00
C VAL A 13 5.82 5.91 -0.70
N ALA A 14 5.75 7.21 -0.52
CA ALA A 14 6.04 7.83 0.75
C ALA A 14 4.78 7.81 1.60
N VAL A 15 4.93 7.52 2.87
CA VAL A 15 3.80 7.42 3.76
C VAL A 15 4.08 8.26 4.99
N ASN A 16 3.11 9.05 5.37
CA ASN A 16 3.19 9.84 6.59
C ASN A 16 2.61 9.01 7.71
N LEU A 17 3.40 8.73 8.72
CA LEU A 17 3.02 7.82 9.79
C LEU A 17 2.99 8.53 11.12
N ASP A 18 2.04 8.11 11.95
CA ASP A 18 2.12 8.40 13.37
C ASP A 18 2.51 7.10 14.05
N VAL A 19 3.37 7.18 15.04
CA VAL A 19 3.72 6.01 15.82
C VAL A 19 3.30 6.32 17.24
N ASP A 20 2.45 5.48 17.80
CA ASP A 20 1.95 5.77 19.14
C ASP A 20 2.93 5.27 20.18
N GLU A 21 2.61 5.49 21.44
CA GLU A 21 3.55 5.19 22.50
C GLU A 21 3.75 3.71 22.71
N GLU A 22 2.93 2.88 22.10
CA GLU A 22 3.12 1.45 22.16
C GLU A 22 3.86 0.94 20.93
N GLY A 23 4.24 1.83 20.03
CA GLY A 23 4.96 1.44 18.84
C GLY A 23 4.06 1.06 17.67
N ASN A 24 2.77 1.28 17.78
CA ASN A 24 1.87 0.96 16.68
C ASN A 24 1.94 2.02 15.61
N LEU A 25 1.95 1.58 14.37
CA LEU A 25 2.06 2.49 13.24
C LEU A 25 0.67 2.85 12.73
N HIS A 26 0.46 4.14 12.54
CA HIS A 26 -0.82 4.64 12.05
C HIS A 26 -0.58 5.46 10.78
N PRO A 27 -0.72 4.84 9.60
CA PRO A 27 -0.52 5.59 8.36
C PRO A 27 -1.57 6.67 8.24
N ARG A 28 -1.14 7.88 7.92
CA ARG A 28 -2.04 9.01 7.83
C ARG A 28 -2.28 9.45 6.40
N SER A 29 -1.26 9.39 5.56
CA SER A 29 -1.42 9.78 4.17
C SER A 29 -0.37 9.10 3.33
N ILE A 30 -0.64 9.04 2.04
CA ILE A 30 0.25 8.45 1.06
C ILE A 30 0.60 9.53 0.06
N ARG A 31 1.89 9.71 -0.23
CA ARG A 31 2.28 10.67 -1.25
C ARG A 31 2.73 9.90 -2.48
N TRP A 32 2.05 10.15 -3.57
CA TRP A 32 2.35 9.50 -4.82
C TRP A 32 3.54 10.17 -5.49
N ARG A 33 4.13 9.50 -6.44
CA ARG A 33 5.34 10.00 -7.06
C ARG A 33 5.15 11.30 -7.82
N ASN A 34 3.93 11.63 -8.17
CA ASN A 34 3.67 12.91 -8.83
C ASN A 34 3.44 14.04 -7.82
N GLY A 35 3.65 13.77 -6.55
CA GLY A 35 3.48 14.78 -5.51
C GLY A 35 2.10 14.85 -4.90
N ARG A 36 1.14 14.14 -5.46
CA ARG A 36 -0.21 14.18 -4.90
C ARG A 36 -0.24 13.43 -3.58
N VAL A 37 -1.00 13.96 -2.66
CA VAL A 37 -1.13 13.38 -1.34
C VAL A 37 -2.55 12.88 -1.16
N PHE A 38 -2.69 11.64 -0.76
CA PHE A 38 -3.99 11.03 -0.53
C PHE A 38 -4.12 10.76 0.96
N THR A 39 -5.10 11.36 1.59
CA THR A 39 -5.32 11.17 3.01
C THR A 39 -5.95 9.81 3.25
N ILE A 40 -5.45 9.10 4.24
CA ILE A 40 -6.06 7.86 4.65
C ILE A 40 -7.16 8.19 5.62
N ASP A 41 -8.40 7.88 5.23
CA ASP A 41 -9.55 8.23 6.05
C ASP A 41 -9.61 7.34 7.26
N ARG A 42 -9.29 6.08 7.11
CA ARG A 42 -9.20 5.21 8.27
C ARG A 42 -8.51 3.91 7.92
N LEU A 43 -8.00 3.26 8.93
CA LEU A 43 -7.41 1.96 8.81
C LEU A 43 -8.44 0.95 9.26
N LYS A 44 -8.82 0.04 8.38
CA LYS A 44 -9.80 -0.96 8.75
C LYS A 44 -9.15 -2.09 9.53
N TYR A 45 -8.09 -2.65 9.02
CA TYR A 45 -7.34 -3.64 9.78
C TYR A 45 -6.00 -3.90 9.10
N LYS A 46 -5.13 -4.60 9.80
CA LYS A 46 -3.85 -4.97 9.24
C LYS A 46 -3.59 -6.42 9.55
N CYS A 47 -2.83 -7.07 8.71
CA CYS A 47 -2.47 -8.46 8.93
C CYS A 47 -1.16 -8.76 8.23
N ARG A 48 -0.50 -9.79 8.69
CA ARG A 48 0.70 -10.23 8.03
C ARG A 48 0.30 -10.89 6.72
N ALA A 49 0.93 -10.53 5.66
CA ALA A 49 0.54 -11.05 4.36
C ALA A 49 1.72 -11.09 3.42
N SER A 50 1.71 -12.08 2.54
CA SER A 50 2.63 -12.11 1.44
C SER A 50 1.95 -11.52 0.25
N SER A 51 2.68 -10.74 -0.51
CA SER A 51 2.12 -10.24 -1.73
C SER A 51 2.45 -11.26 -2.80
N SER A 52 1.53 -12.14 -3.06
CA SER A 52 1.80 -13.20 -4.00
C SER A 52 1.87 -12.69 -5.42
N LYS A 53 1.30 -11.53 -5.69
CA LYS A 53 1.31 -11.00 -7.04
C LYS A 53 2.61 -10.34 -7.40
N VAL A 54 3.26 -9.70 -6.45
CA VAL A 54 4.49 -9.00 -6.74
C VAL A 54 5.67 -9.54 -5.97
N GLY A 55 5.44 -10.57 -5.17
CA GLY A 55 6.49 -11.15 -4.38
C GLY A 55 6.74 -10.33 -3.13
N GLY A 56 7.51 -10.85 -2.24
CA GLY A 56 7.82 -10.16 -1.02
C GLY A 56 6.73 -10.36 0.01
N GLY A 57 6.93 -9.88 1.18
CA GLY A 57 5.99 -10.05 2.25
C GLY A 57 6.03 -8.90 3.17
N GLY A 58 5.35 -9.01 4.26
CA GLY A 58 5.32 -7.96 5.23
C GLY A 58 3.94 -7.84 5.82
N ILE A 59 3.52 -6.63 6.06
CA ILE A 59 2.23 -6.38 6.68
C ILE A 59 1.36 -5.64 5.69
N ARG A 60 0.15 -6.13 5.51
CA ARG A 60 -0.81 -5.47 4.64
C ARG A 60 -1.78 -4.69 5.50
N TYR A 61 -1.95 -3.44 5.17
CA TYR A 61 -2.90 -2.57 5.85
C TYR A 61 -4.06 -2.35 4.90
N THR A 62 -5.27 -2.61 5.37
CA THR A 62 -6.46 -2.30 4.58
C THR A 62 -6.93 -0.93 5.04
N VAL A 63 -6.84 0.03 4.14
CA VAL A 63 -7.13 1.42 4.47
C VAL A 63 -8.21 1.95 3.55
N ILE A 64 -8.87 3.00 3.99
CA ILE A 64 -9.85 3.69 3.17
C ILE A 64 -9.23 4.99 2.69
N VAL A 65 -9.15 5.15 1.38
CA VAL A 65 -8.59 6.33 0.78
C VAL A 65 -9.59 6.83 -0.27
N CYS A 66 -10.01 8.05 -0.14
CA CYS A 66 -11.00 8.63 -1.05
C CYS A 66 -12.25 7.78 -1.13
N GLY A 67 -12.64 7.22 -0.01
CA GLY A 67 -13.86 6.41 0.05
C GLY A 67 -13.71 5.01 -0.49
N LYS A 68 -12.51 4.62 -0.91
CA LYS A 68 -12.31 3.29 -1.47
C LYS A 68 -11.36 2.50 -0.61
N GLU A 69 -11.60 1.21 -0.54
CA GLU A 69 -10.72 0.33 0.19
C GLU A 69 -9.47 0.07 -0.63
N THR A 70 -8.34 0.21 -0.03
CA THR A 70 -7.06 0.10 -0.71
C THR A 70 -6.11 -0.67 0.18
N PHE A 71 -5.23 -1.44 -0.43
CA PHE A 71 -4.21 -2.17 0.32
C PHE A 71 -2.90 -1.41 0.27
N LEU A 72 -2.31 -1.22 1.45
CA LEU A 72 -1.01 -0.58 1.57
C LEU A 72 -0.10 -1.57 2.27
N PHE A 73 1.04 -1.82 1.70
CA PHE A 73 1.95 -2.85 2.21
C PHE A 73 3.19 -2.22 2.83
N GLN A 74 3.59 -2.77 3.95
CA GLN A 74 4.83 -2.36 4.59
C GLN A 74 5.84 -3.49 4.43
N GLU A 75 6.98 -3.17 3.87
CA GLU A 75 8.06 -4.12 3.66
C GLU A 75 9.29 -3.54 4.32
N GLY A 76 9.60 -3.99 5.52
CA GLY A 76 10.68 -3.37 6.27
C GLY A 76 10.35 -1.91 6.53
N SER A 77 11.22 -1.03 6.08
CA SER A 77 10.97 0.40 6.27
C SER A 77 10.35 1.03 5.04
N LYS A 78 10.02 0.24 4.04
CA LYS A 78 9.45 0.78 2.82
C LYS A 78 8.00 0.45 2.73
N TRP A 79 7.27 1.27 1.98
CA TRP A 79 5.84 1.09 1.81
C TRP A 79 5.52 1.07 0.33
N PHE A 80 4.60 0.23 -0.07
CA PHE A 80 4.22 0.18 -1.47
C PHE A 80 2.74 -0.14 -1.61
N VAL A 81 2.22 0.17 -2.78
CA VAL A 81 0.90 -0.28 -3.19
C VAL A 81 1.08 -1.14 -4.44
N GLU A 82 0.13 -1.96 -4.73
CA GLU A 82 0.18 -2.74 -5.95
C GLU A 82 -0.45 -1.94 -7.06
N GLU A 83 0.30 -1.78 -8.14
CA GLU A 83 -0.14 -1.00 -9.26
C GLU A 83 -0.29 -1.93 -10.43
N LYS A 84 -1.40 -1.87 -11.13
CA LYS A 84 -1.55 -2.68 -12.30
C LYS A 84 -0.63 -2.21 -13.38
N GLY A 85 -0.09 -3.13 -14.12
CA GLY A 85 0.73 -2.78 -15.23
C GLY A 85 -0.04 -2.02 -16.23
N ALA A 86 0.65 -1.26 -16.96
CA ALA A 86 0.04 -0.43 -17.91
C ALA A 86 -0.45 -1.20 -18.97
N SER A 87 -1.30 -1.52 -19.21
CA SER A 87 -1.61 -2.13 -20.31
C SER A 87 -2.51 -1.44 -20.95
N GLN A 88 -2.53 -1.08 -21.02
CA GLN A 88 -3.37 -0.50 -21.43
C GLN A 88 -3.41 -0.53 -22.33
#